data_d35b8e9a28b8c9f0f03c02b29b0b6bb0
#
_entry.id   d35b8e9a28b8c9f0f03c02b29b0b6bb0
#
_cell.length_a   1.000
_cell.length_b   1.000
_cell.length_c   1.000
_cell.angle_alpha   90.00
_cell.angle_beta   90.00
_cell.angle_gamma   90.00
#
_symmetry.space_group_name_H-M   'P 1'
#
loop_
_entity.id
_entity.type
_entity.pdbx_description
1 polymer ?
#
loop_
_entity_poly.entity_id
_entity_poly.type
_entity_poly.pdbx_seq_one_letter_code
_entity_poly.pdbx_strand_id
1 'polypeptide(L)'
;MSATIKGYVKDANNGDPLLEAVITLNDTKFNTVTNLEGHFTIKDIPVGEYTLTVNYLGYIQQTQTIQITDVNAHYTVNFDLPEESKIVTVEVLGTADKESDKYALNQEKNADQISNVLSAKTIQLLPDITVASVLQRVSGVSLERTSTGDARYAIIRGMDQKYNYTLVNGIKIPSPDNKYRYVPMDMFPADVIERLEVVKSLTPNMEGDAIGGAMNLVMKDAPEHFTAAGNIGTGFSQLLSDRGYTNFDKKVINFKSPADINGTGYQATPYDFTYKNFDYTTRKLPLNTVLGGSVGGRFFKKKKLGAIVAFSYQNLYRGSNSTWFQPSNQPLKGNTPYFDDMFIRQYNTNQTRYGVHNKIDYKFNDAHKISLYNMYMQLNEVQYRHTIDTNLSANRSGPGTGNIYLLDRSRVQ
;
A
#
# COMPACT_ATOMS: atom_id res chain seq x y z
N MET A 1 -20.30 -0.24 -55.70
CA MET A 1 -21.41 -1.19 -55.55
C MET A 1 -21.00 -2.15 -54.47
N SER A 2 -21.85 -2.36 -53.45
CA SER A 2 -21.50 -3.06 -52.22
C SER A 2 -22.71 -3.89 -51.73
N ALA A 3 -22.46 -5.03 -51.19
CA ALA A 3 -23.48 -5.90 -50.59
C ALA A 3 -23.92 -5.43 -49.21
N THR A 4 -25.10 -5.90 -48.77
CA THR A 4 -25.61 -5.61 -47.44
C THR A 4 -25.94 -6.94 -46.73
N ILE A 5 -25.40 -7.12 -45.50
CA ILE A 5 -25.78 -8.21 -44.62
C ILE A 5 -26.80 -7.68 -43.61
N LYS A 6 -27.89 -8.41 -43.42
CA LYS A 6 -28.92 -8.14 -42.41
C LYS A 6 -29.17 -9.42 -41.61
N GLY A 7 -29.67 -9.28 -40.41
CA GLY A 7 -30.06 -10.41 -39.60
C GLY A 7 -30.62 -10.01 -38.25
N TYR A 8 -30.86 -11.02 -37.43
CA TYR A 8 -31.24 -10.80 -36.02
C TYR A 8 -30.44 -11.71 -35.12
N VAL A 9 -30.31 -11.28 -33.85
CA VAL A 9 -29.69 -12.04 -32.77
C VAL A 9 -30.72 -12.20 -31.66
N LYS A 10 -30.93 -13.43 -31.22
CA LYS A 10 -31.89 -13.77 -30.16
C LYS A 10 -31.30 -14.77 -29.19
N ASP A 11 -31.92 -14.91 -28.04
CA ASP A 11 -31.65 -15.96 -27.07
C ASP A 11 -32.17 -17.30 -27.60
N ALA A 12 -31.32 -18.32 -27.58
CA ALA A 12 -31.67 -19.67 -28.06
C ALA A 12 -32.68 -20.38 -27.15
N ASN A 13 -32.83 -20.00 -25.88
CA ASN A 13 -33.69 -20.66 -24.91
C ASN A 13 -35.14 -20.13 -24.92
N ASN A 14 -35.29 -18.81 -24.94
CA ASN A 14 -36.58 -18.12 -24.81
C ASN A 14 -37.01 -17.35 -26.07
N GLY A 15 -36.12 -17.16 -27.02
CA GLY A 15 -36.39 -16.46 -28.27
C GLY A 15 -36.40 -14.92 -28.17
N ASP A 16 -36.05 -14.38 -27.03
CA ASP A 16 -36.02 -12.94 -26.79
C ASP A 16 -34.92 -12.23 -27.64
N PRO A 17 -35.20 -11.06 -28.20
CA PRO A 17 -34.21 -10.28 -28.95
C PRO A 17 -33.09 -9.77 -28.03
N LEU A 18 -31.84 -9.94 -28.49
CA LEU A 18 -30.67 -9.44 -27.73
C LEU A 18 -30.28 -8.06 -28.26
N LEU A 19 -30.53 -7.03 -27.44
CA LEU A 19 -30.18 -5.63 -27.70
C LEU A 19 -28.68 -5.39 -27.45
N GLU A 20 -28.05 -4.61 -28.36
CA GLU A 20 -26.63 -4.26 -28.25
C GLU A 20 -25.65 -5.46 -28.34
N ALA A 21 -26.08 -6.57 -28.92
CA ALA A 21 -25.15 -7.63 -29.29
C ALA A 21 -24.18 -7.12 -30.36
N VAL A 22 -22.88 -7.32 -30.11
CA VAL A 22 -21.81 -6.83 -30.98
C VAL A 22 -21.55 -7.83 -32.10
N ILE A 23 -21.69 -7.40 -33.34
CA ILE A 23 -21.40 -8.20 -34.55
C ILE A 23 -20.15 -7.62 -35.20
N THR A 24 -19.13 -8.47 -35.39
CA THR A 24 -17.87 -8.11 -36.06
C THR A 24 -17.69 -8.99 -37.29
N LEU A 25 -17.20 -8.37 -38.36
CA LEU A 25 -16.75 -9.07 -39.56
C LEU A 25 -15.24 -9.25 -39.46
N ASN A 26 -14.74 -10.48 -39.26
CA ASN A 26 -13.33 -10.73 -39.09
C ASN A 26 -12.50 -10.26 -40.29
N ASP A 27 -11.27 -9.79 -39.99
CA ASP A 27 -10.32 -9.20 -40.95
C ASP A 27 -10.76 -7.88 -41.60
N THR A 28 -11.81 -7.25 -41.08
CA THR A 28 -12.32 -5.96 -41.60
C THR A 28 -12.57 -4.94 -40.48
N LYS A 29 -12.82 -3.68 -40.87
CA LYS A 29 -13.25 -2.63 -39.95
C LYS A 29 -14.77 -2.56 -39.76
N PHE A 30 -15.52 -3.52 -40.34
CA PHE A 30 -16.96 -3.55 -40.27
C PHE A 30 -17.45 -4.19 -39.00
N ASN A 31 -18.11 -3.38 -38.16
CA ASN A 31 -18.80 -3.83 -36.95
C ASN A 31 -20.15 -3.13 -36.84
N THR A 32 -21.07 -3.74 -36.12
CA THR A 32 -22.38 -3.17 -35.82
C THR A 32 -22.89 -3.74 -34.51
N VAL A 33 -23.99 -3.16 -34.00
CA VAL A 33 -24.72 -3.68 -32.84
C VAL A 33 -26.19 -3.88 -33.20
N THR A 34 -26.86 -4.80 -32.48
CA THR A 34 -28.28 -5.02 -32.64
C THR A 34 -29.11 -3.88 -32.01
N ASN A 35 -30.27 -3.60 -32.62
CA ASN A 35 -31.27 -2.68 -32.09
C ASN A 35 -32.18 -3.32 -31.02
N LEU A 36 -33.22 -2.60 -30.53
CA LEU A 36 -34.19 -3.06 -29.53
C LEU A 36 -34.92 -4.36 -29.93
N GLU A 37 -35.04 -4.62 -31.21
CA GLU A 37 -35.71 -5.82 -31.76
C GLU A 37 -34.71 -6.93 -32.13
N GLY A 38 -33.41 -6.77 -31.73
CA GLY A 38 -32.36 -7.72 -32.01
C GLY A 38 -31.84 -7.69 -33.47
N HIS A 39 -32.29 -6.77 -34.33
CA HIS A 39 -31.87 -6.66 -35.71
C HIS A 39 -30.55 -5.91 -35.87
N PHE A 40 -29.72 -6.36 -36.84
CA PHE A 40 -28.51 -5.68 -37.25
C PHE A 40 -28.44 -5.52 -38.77
N THR A 41 -27.63 -4.56 -39.21
CA THR A 41 -27.35 -4.32 -40.65
C THR A 41 -25.93 -3.88 -40.81
N ILE A 42 -25.16 -4.52 -41.70
CA ILE A 42 -23.83 -4.13 -42.13
C ILE A 42 -23.92 -3.80 -43.61
N LYS A 43 -23.57 -2.59 -44.00
CA LYS A 43 -23.62 -2.08 -45.38
C LYS A 43 -22.21 -1.98 -45.97
N ASP A 44 -22.16 -1.81 -47.30
CA ASP A 44 -20.94 -1.48 -48.05
C ASP A 44 -19.84 -2.56 -47.97
N ILE A 45 -20.25 -3.85 -47.98
CA ILE A 45 -19.31 -4.98 -47.88
C ILE A 45 -18.90 -5.39 -49.33
N PRO A 46 -17.58 -5.47 -49.61
CA PRO A 46 -17.08 -5.95 -50.90
C PRO A 46 -17.37 -7.46 -51.10
N VAL A 47 -17.22 -7.94 -52.34
CA VAL A 47 -17.25 -9.39 -52.63
C VAL A 47 -16.07 -10.08 -51.95
N GLY A 48 -16.32 -11.24 -51.32
CA GLY A 48 -15.32 -11.99 -50.57
C GLY A 48 -15.95 -13.02 -49.64
N GLU A 49 -15.10 -13.76 -48.97
CA GLU A 49 -15.50 -14.67 -47.91
C GLU A 49 -15.26 -14.00 -46.54
N TYR A 50 -16.29 -13.99 -45.70
CA TYR A 50 -16.27 -13.30 -44.42
C TYR A 50 -16.78 -14.19 -43.29
N THR A 51 -16.21 -14.07 -42.12
CA THR A 51 -16.69 -14.69 -40.90
C THR A 51 -17.32 -13.65 -39.99
N LEU A 52 -18.62 -13.76 -39.76
CA LEU A 52 -19.34 -12.95 -38.79
C LEU A 52 -19.17 -13.60 -37.41
N THR A 53 -18.81 -12.77 -36.45
CA THR A 53 -18.69 -13.17 -35.05
C THR A 53 -19.65 -12.33 -34.22
N VAL A 54 -20.48 -12.96 -33.41
CA VAL A 54 -21.42 -12.31 -32.51
C VAL A 54 -21.00 -12.52 -31.06
N ASN A 55 -20.90 -11.42 -30.32
CA ASN A 55 -20.58 -11.41 -28.90
C ASN A 55 -21.70 -10.70 -28.12
N TYR A 56 -22.15 -11.34 -27.05
CA TYR A 56 -23.06 -10.75 -26.08
C TYR A 56 -22.72 -11.20 -24.66
N LEU A 57 -22.83 -10.30 -23.70
CA LEU A 57 -22.43 -10.59 -22.32
C LEU A 57 -23.34 -11.67 -21.70
N GLY A 58 -22.76 -12.75 -21.19
CA GLY A 58 -23.49 -13.87 -20.61
C GLY A 58 -23.93 -14.94 -21.62
N TYR A 59 -23.51 -14.85 -22.88
CA TYR A 59 -23.83 -15.81 -23.94
C TYR A 59 -22.59 -16.38 -24.60
N ILE A 60 -22.71 -17.61 -25.13
CA ILE A 60 -21.61 -18.25 -25.86
C ILE A 60 -21.48 -17.58 -27.23
N GLN A 61 -20.25 -17.11 -27.51
CA GLN A 61 -19.91 -16.52 -28.80
C GLN A 61 -20.21 -17.47 -29.93
N GLN A 62 -20.86 -17.00 -30.99
CA GLN A 62 -21.07 -17.74 -32.22
C GLN A 62 -20.40 -17.10 -33.42
N THR A 63 -20.01 -17.95 -34.37
CA THR A 63 -19.39 -17.52 -35.64
C THR A 63 -20.08 -18.20 -36.80
N GLN A 64 -20.28 -17.46 -37.91
CA GLN A 64 -20.82 -18.00 -39.16
C GLN A 64 -20.08 -17.45 -40.36
N THR A 65 -19.59 -18.31 -41.24
CA THR A 65 -18.93 -17.89 -42.49
C THR A 65 -19.94 -17.70 -43.60
N ILE A 66 -19.82 -16.61 -44.34
CA ILE A 66 -20.66 -16.27 -45.49
C ILE A 66 -19.78 -15.88 -46.67
N GLN A 67 -20.18 -16.32 -47.87
CA GLN A 67 -19.54 -15.96 -49.12
C GLN A 67 -20.41 -14.92 -49.86
N ILE A 68 -19.89 -13.73 -50.07
CA ILE A 68 -20.56 -12.66 -50.82
C ILE A 68 -20.08 -12.71 -52.25
N THR A 69 -21.00 -13.06 -53.14
CA THR A 69 -20.70 -13.21 -54.58
C THR A 69 -21.32 -12.15 -55.45
N ASP A 70 -22.35 -11.47 -54.97
CA ASP A 70 -23.04 -10.36 -55.70
C ASP A 70 -23.05 -9.07 -54.88
N VAL A 71 -22.60 -7.98 -55.50
CA VAL A 71 -22.48 -6.65 -54.87
C VAL A 71 -23.83 -5.94 -54.65
N ASN A 72 -24.90 -6.37 -55.29
CA ASN A 72 -26.22 -5.77 -55.12
C ASN A 72 -27.18 -6.67 -54.29
N ALA A 73 -26.70 -7.79 -53.80
CA ALA A 73 -27.50 -8.76 -53.04
C ALA A 73 -27.65 -8.40 -51.56
N HIS A 74 -28.77 -8.78 -51.00
CA HIS A 74 -29.00 -8.75 -49.55
C HIS A 74 -28.83 -10.19 -48.99
N TYR A 75 -27.88 -10.30 -48.04
CA TYR A 75 -27.64 -11.56 -47.38
C TYR A 75 -28.27 -11.52 -45.99
N THR A 76 -28.93 -12.60 -45.59
CA THR A 76 -29.53 -12.71 -44.25
C THR A 76 -28.79 -13.73 -43.42
N VAL A 77 -28.34 -13.35 -42.25
CA VAL A 77 -27.61 -14.19 -41.29
C VAL A 77 -28.20 -13.98 -39.90
N ASN A 78 -28.70 -15.08 -39.28
CA ASN A 78 -29.34 -15.01 -37.98
C ASN A 78 -28.55 -15.82 -36.96
N PHE A 79 -28.57 -15.39 -35.71
CA PHE A 79 -27.86 -16.02 -34.62
C PHE A 79 -28.81 -16.28 -33.44
N ASP A 80 -28.82 -17.55 -32.98
CA ASP A 80 -29.48 -17.97 -31.75
C ASP A 80 -28.40 -18.25 -30.72
N LEU A 81 -28.18 -17.31 -29.81
CA LEU A 81 -27.10 -17.42 -28.81
C LEU A 81 -27.58 -18.23 -27.62
N PRO A 82 -26.92 -19.32 -27.27
CA PRO A 82 -27.19 -20.02 -26.01
C PRO A 82 -26.59 -19.25 -24.86
N GLU A 83 -27.35 -19.12 -23.76
CA GLU A 83 -26.81 -18.61 -22.51
C GLU A 83 -25.61 -19.43 -22.03
N GLU A 84 -24.62 -18.77 -21.49
CA GLU A 84 -23.49 -19.44 -20.86
C GLU A 84 -23.93 -20.05 -19.53
N SER A 85 -24.58 -21.21 -19.58
CA SER A 85 -25.17 -21.93 -18.44
C SER A 85 -24.16 -22.61 -17.52
N LYS A 86 -22.88 -22.35 -17.69
CA LYS A 86 -21.80 -22.65 -16.77
C LYS A 86 -20.88 -21.46 -16.74
N ILE A 87 -20.51 -21.02 -15.53
CA ILE A 87 -19.25 -20.36 -15.32
C ILE A 87 -18.17 -21.29 -15.91
N VAL A 88 -17.92 -21.17 -17.20
CA VAL A 88 -16.68 -21.68 -17.76
C VAL A 88 -15.65 -20.80 -17.08
N THR A 89 -15.00 -21.36 -16.08
CA THR A 89 -13.72 -20.84 -15.65
C THR A 89 -12.89 -20.81 -16.93
N VAL A 90 -12.83 -19.66 -17.57
CA VAL A 90 -11.86 -19.43 -18.62
C VAL A 90 -10.53 -19.57 -17.88
N GLU A 91 -9.93 -20.76 -17.96
CA GLU A 91 -8.51 -20.87 -17.69
C GLU A 91 -7.83 -19.97 -18.71
N VAL A 92 -7.70 -18.72 -18.32
CA VAL A 92 -6.74 -17.84 -18.96
C VAL A 92 -5.40 -18.48 -18.67
N LEU A 93 -4.88 -19.24 -19.62
CA LEU A 93 -3.52 -19.79 -19.66
C LEU A 93 -2.47 -18.66 -19.77
N GLY A 94 -2.81 -17.46 -19.31
CA GLY A 94 -1.91 -16.36 -19.03
C GLY A 94 -1.72 -16.31 -17.52
N THR A 95 -0.50 -16.40 -17.05
CA THR A 95 -0.15 -16.10 -15.67
C THR A 95 -0.66 -14.71 -15.35
N ALA A 96 -1.68 -14.62 -14.47
CA ALA A 96 -2.25 -13.35 -14.07
C ALA A 96 -1.13 -12.51 -13.43
N ASP A 97 -0.90 -11.32 -13.95
CA ASP A 97 0.00 -10.36 -13.34
C ASP A 97 -0.57 -9.94 -11.99
N LYS A 98 -0.04 -10.56 -10.93
CA LYS A 98 -0.49 -10.36 -9.54
C LYS A 98 -0.23 -8.97 -9.02
N GLU A 99 0.67 -8.23 -9.65
CA GLU A 99 1.00 -6.85 -9.31
C GLU A 99 0.01 -5.85 -9.93
N SER A 100 -0.88 -6.29 -10.83
CA SER A 100 -1.82 -5.43 -11.56
C SER A 100 -3.03 -5.03 -10.73
N ASP A 101 -3.59 -3.85 -11.05
CA ASP A 101 -4.84 -3.35 -10.45
C ASP A 101 -6.03 -4.27 -10.75
N LYS A 102 -6.06 -4.86 -11.95
CA LYS A 102 -7.10 -5.82 -12.33
C LYS A 102 -7.10 -7.04 -11.41
N TYR A 103 -5.92 -7.54 -11.05
CA TYR A 103 -5.81 -8.65 -10.09
C TYR A 103 -6.29 -8.24 -8.71
N ALA A 104 -5.90 -7.04 -8.22
CA ALA A 104 -6.34 -6.51 -6.94
C ALA A 104 -7.87 -6.37 -6.86
N LEU A 105 -8.49 -5.77 -7.88
CA LEU A 105 -9.95 -5.64 -7.97
C LEU A 105 -10.67 -7.00 -8.02
N ASN A 106 -10.07 -7.98 -8.70
CA ASN A 106 -10.63 -9.34 -8.74
C ASN A 106 -10.53 -10.03 -7.37
N GLN A 107 -9.48 -9.76 -6.60
CA GLN A 107 -9.38 -10.23 -5.21
C GLN A 107 -10.46 -9.59 -4.32
N GLU A 108 -10.71 -8.29 -4.45
CA GLU A 108 -11.80 -7.62 -3.72
C GLU A 108 -13.16 -8.20 -4.07
N LYS A 109 -13.42 -8.40 -5.37
CA LYS A 109 -14.70 -8.95 -5.86
C LYS A 109 -14.99 -10.35 -5.33
N ASN A 110 -13.95 -11.19 -5.23
CA ASN A 110 -14.07 -12.59 -4.83
C ASN A 110 -13.80 -12.83 -3.33
N ALA A 111 -13.60 -11.76 -2.56
CA ALA A 111 -13.38 -11.88 -1.13
C ALA A 111 -14.70 -12.20 -0.39
N ASP A 112 -14.66 -13.14 0.56
CA ASP A 112 -15.80 -13.50 1.41
C ASP A 112 -16.17 -12.38 2.41
N GLN A 113 -15.28 -11.40 2.58
CA GLN A 113 -15.40 -10.30 3.53
C GLN A 113 -15.24 -8.93 2.86
N ILE A 114 -15.70 -7.88 3.54
CA ILE A 114 -15.45 -6.50 3.08
C ILE A 114 -13.97 -6.20 3.22
N SER A 115 -13.29 -6.07 2.09
CA SER A 115 -11.87 -5.78 2.01
C SER A 115 -11.57 -4.71 0.96
N ASN A 116 -10.42 -4.08 1.08
CA ASN A 116 -9.81 -3.28 0.02
C ASN A 116 -8.42 -3.79 -0.27
N VAL A 117 -8.07 -3.86 -1.54
CA VAL A 117 -6.78 -4.36 -2.00
C VAL A 117 -6.07 -3.30 -2.84
N LEU A 118 -4.89 -2.89 -2.42
CA LEU A 118 -4.01 -2.02 -3.20
C LEU A 118 -2.93 -2.87 -3.88
N SER A 119 -2.82 -2.77 -5.19
CA SER A 119 -1.83 -3.50 -5.99
C SER A 119 -0.43 -2.90 -5.84
N ALA A 120 0.62 -3.69 -6.16
CA ALA A 120 1.98 -3.19 -6.24
C ALA A 120 2.09 -2.01 -7.22
N LYS A 121 1.41 -2.09 -8.35
CA LYS A 121 1.43 -1.06 -9.39
C LYS A 121 0.87 0.27 -8.89
N THR A 122 -0.27 0.24 -8.20
CA THR A 122 -0.82 1.43 -7.53
C THR A 122 0.15 1.95 -6.47
N ILE A 123 0.72 1.09 -5.62
CA ILE A 123 1.67 1.48 -4.57
C ILE A 123 2.90 2.17 -5.16
N GLN A 124 3.46 1.66 -6.26
CA GLN A 124 4.64 2.23 -6.92
C GLN A 124 4.38 3.60 -7.58
N LEU A 125 3.14 3.86 -8.01
CA LEU A 125 2.75 5.17 -8.58
C LEU A 125 2.58 6.25 -7.51
N LEU A 126 2.45 5.87 -6.24
CA LEU A 126 2.27 6.79 -5.13
C LEU A 126 3.63 7.29 -4.61
N PRO A 127 3.73 8.53 -4.13
CA PRO A 127 4.93 9.04 -3.48
C PRO A 127 5.14 8.48 -2.07
N ASP A 128 4.39 7.46 -1.70
CA ASP A 128 4.33 6.88 -0.36
C ASP A 128 5.42 5.83 -0.19
N ILE A 129 6.42 6.10 0.62
CA ILE A 129 7.60 5.25 0.81
C ILE A 129 7.42 4.17 1.89
N THR A 130 6.38 4.27 2.71
CA THR A 130 6.06 3.30 3.77
C THR A 130 4.63 2.79 3.63
N VAL A 131 4.39 1.58 4.13
CA VAL A 131 3.04 0.99 4.17
C VAL A 131 2.07 1.86 5.00
N ALA A 132 2.54 2.49 6.07
CA ALA A 132 1.72 3.42 6.84
C ALA A 132 1.14 4.54 5.96
N SER A 133 1.96 5.15 5.10
CA SER A 133 1.49 6.22 4.21
C SER A 133 0.53 5.69 3.14
N VAL A 134 0.80 4.50 2.59
CA VAL A 134 -0.07 3.83 1.61
C VAL A 134 -1.46 3.55 2.19
N LEU A 135 -1.54 3.12 3.45
CA LEU A 135 -2.80 2.83 4.16
C LEU A 135 -3.76 4.02 4.21
N GLN A 136 -3.24 5.24 4.18
CA GLN A 136 -4.08 6.46 4.13
C GLN A 136 -4.97 6.52 2.88
N ARG A 137 -4.57 5.83 1.81
CA ARG A 137 -5.33 5.78 0.54
C ARG A 137 -6.51 4.81 0.59
N VAL A 138 -6.55 3.94 1.59
CA VAL A 138 -7.63 2.96 1.75
C VAL A 138 -8.83 3.63 2.39
N SER A 139 -9.99 3.49 1.76
CA SER A 139 -11.26 4.00 2.31
C SER A 139 -11.51 3.48 3.73
N GLY A 140 -11.93 4.36 4.65
CA GLY A 140 -12.23 4.00 6.04
C GLY A 140 -11.01 3.68 6.90
N VAL A 141 -9.81 4.03 6.45
CA VAL A 141 -8.58 3.98 7.23
C VAL A 141 -8.08 5.39 7.50
N SER A 142 -7.85 5.71 8.75
CA SER A 142 -7.14 6.90 9.21
C SER A 142 -5.84 6.51 9.88
N LEU A 143 -4.99 7.47 10.19
CA LEU A 143 -3.65 7.20 10.69
C LEU A 143 -3.36 8.00 11.96
N GLU A 144 -2.83 7.33 12.95
CA GLU A 144 -2.10 7.99 14.02
C GLU A 144 -0.71 8.39 13.52
N ARG A 145 -0.32 9.62 13.85
CA ARG A 145 0.93 10.22 13.36
C ARG A 145 1.92 10.45 14.50
N THR A 146 3.19 10.41 14.15
CA THR A 146 4.30 10.77 15.05
C THR A 146 4.36 12.27 15.28
N SER A 147 5.22 12.70 16.21
CA SER A 147 5.51 14.13 16.46
C SER A 147 6.07 14.88 15.24
N THR A 148 6.61 14.15 14.26
CA THR A 148 7.11 14.71 12.98
C THR A 148 6.05 14.72 11.88
N GLY A 149 4.84 14.25 12.17
CA GLY A 149 3.73 14.19 11.23
C GLY A 149 3.71 12.94 10.35
N ASP A 150 4.69 12.05 10.47
CA ASP A 150 4.72 10.80 9.70
C ASP A 150 3.65 9.83 10.21
N ALA A 151 3.03 9.12 9.27
CA ALA A 151 2.06 8.07 9.56
C ALA A 151 2.74 6.88 10.25
N ARG A 152 2.15 6.33 11.31
CA ARG A 152 2.71 5.20 12.05
C ARG A 152 1.73 4.05 12.24
N TYR A 153 0.58 4.29 12.84
CA TYR A 153 -0.40 3.25 13.14
C TYR A 153 -1.68 3.47 12.36
N ALA A 154 -2.28 2.38 11.89
CA ALA A 154 -3.54 2.42 11.20
C ALA A 154 -4.72 2.36 12.19
N ILE A 155 -5.73 3.16 11.93
CA ILE A 155 -7.02 3.20 12.62
C ILE A 155 -8.07 2.82 11.59
N ILE A 156 -8.61 1.61 11.68
CA ILE A 156 -9.60 1.09 10.73
C ILE A 156 -11.00 1.37 11.27
N ARG A 157 -11.85 2.03 10.47
CA ARG A 157 -13.24 2.33 10.81
C ARG A 157 -13.41 3.11 12.13
N GLY A 158 -12.42 3.95 12.48
CA GLY A 158 -12.38 4.71 13.72
C GLY A 158 -12.03 3.91 14.97
N MET A 159 -11.74 2.61 14.83
CA MET A 159 -11.32 1.77 15.95
C MET A 159 -9.83 1.97 16.22
N ASP A 160 -9.49 2.23 17.48
CA ASP A 160 -8.13 2.39 17.99
C ASP A 160 -7.22 1.25 17.48
N GLN A 161 -5.96 1.56 17.20
CA GLN A 161 -4.96 0.63 16.66
C GLN A 161 -4.82 -0.68 17.44
N LYS A 162 -5.12 -0.69 18.73
CA LYS A 162 -5.11 -1.90 19.57
C LYS A 162 -6.16 -2.95 19.20
N TYR A 163 -7.18 -2.56 18.43
CA TYR A 163 -8.24 -3.43 17.94
C TYR A 163 -7.99 -3.91 16.50
N ASN A 164 -6.85 -3.59 15.94
CA ASN A 164 -6.44 -4.03 14.62
C ASN A 164 -5.24 -4.97 14.73
N TYR A 165 -5.12 -5.95 13.85
CA TYR A 165 -3.91 -6.74 13.79
C TYR A 165 -3.28 -6.77 12.39
N THR A 166 -2.02 -7.14 12.37
CA THR A 166 -1.20 -7.17 11.15
C THR A 166 -0.82 -8.58 10.80
N LEU A 167 -1.03 -8.91 9.53
CA LEU A 167 -0.60 -10.16 8.91
C LEU A 167 0.50 -9.87 7.88
N VAL A 168 1.40 -10.82 7.73
CA VAL A 168 2.35 -10.89 6.62
C VAL A 168 2.13 -12.22 5.91
N ASN A 169 1.76 -12.17 4.64
CA ASN A 169 1.36 -13.36 3.86
C ASN A 169 0.29 -14.23 4.58
N GLY A 170 -0.67 -13.59 5.26
CA GLY A 170 -1.73 -14.25 5.99
C GLY A 170 -1.36 -14.75 7.39
N ILE A 171 -0.12 -14.58 7.83
CA ILE A 171 0.36 -15.00 9.16
C ILE A 171 0.44 -13.78 10.07
N LYS A 172 -0.22 -13.85 11.24
CA LYS A 172 -0.18 -12.79 12.25
C LYS A 172 1.24 -12.63 12.80
N ILE A 173 1.72 -11.39 12.81
CA ILE A 173 3.05 -11.06 13.33
C ILE A 173 2.94 -10.37 14.69
N PRO A 174 3.89 -10.62 15.61
CA PRO A 174 3.95 -9.90 16.87
C PRO A 174 4.42 -8.47 16.68
N SER A 175 4.04 -7.58 17.60
CA SER A 175 4.62 -6.24 17.65
C SER A 175 6.09 -6.30 18.06
N PRO A 176 6.96 -5.50 17.43
CA PRO A 176 8.34 -5.32 17.89
C PRO A 176 8.45 -4.43 19.14
N ASP A 177 7.37 -3.77 19.53
CA ASP A 177 7.32 -2.91 20.73
C ASP A 177 6.91 -3.75 21.95
N ASN A 178 7.73 -3.74 22.99
CA ASN A 178 7.46 -4.48 24.24
C ASN A 178 6.22 -3.95 24.99
N LYS A 179 5.82 -2.71 24.73
CA LYS A 179 4.73 -2.05 25.43
C LYS A 179 3.37 -2.27 24.74
N TYR A 180 3.36 -2.40 23.41
CA TYR A 180 2.16 -2.40 22.61
C TYR A 180 2.03 -3.66 21.77
N ARG A 181 0.79 -4.15 21.60
CA ARG A 181 0.50 -5.35 20.80
C ARG A 181 0.35 -5.07 19.31
N TYR A 182 0.09 -3.81 18.95
CA TYR A 182 -0.12 -3.39 17.56
C TYR A 182 1.21 -3.03 16.89
N VAL A 183 1.30 -3.35 15.62
CA VAL A 183 2.52 -3.22 14.81
C VAL A 183 2.60 -1.85 14.17
N PRO A 184 3.73 -1.13 14.28
CA PRO A 184 3.92 0.12 13.58
C PRO A 184 4.10 -0.12 12.07
N MET A 185 3.18 0.39 11.26
CA MET A 185 3.17 0.20 9.80
C MET A 185 4.26 0.98 9.08
N ASP A 186 4.86 1.97 9.73
CA ASP A 186 5.97 2.74 9.19
C ASP A 186 7.31 1.97 9.16
N MET A 187 7.40 0.82 9.81
CA MET A 187 8.58 -0.05 9.70
C MET A 187 8.66 -0.79 8.37
N PHE A 188 7.54 -0.93 7.64
CA PHE A 188 7.50 -1.66 6.38
C PHE A 188 7.69 -0.70 5.20
N PRO A 189 8.80 -0.85 4.43
CA PRO A 189 8.95 -0.15 3.16
C PRO A 189 7.92 -0.61 2.15
N ALA A 190 7.38 0.32 1.37
CA ALA A 190 6.40 -0.01 0.34
C ALA A 190 6.99 -0.84 -0.82
N ASP A 191 8.29 -0.72 -1.08
CA ASP A 191 8.99 -1.37 -2.20
C ASP A 191 9.02 -2.90 -2.15
N VAL A 192 8.89 -3.49 -0.96
CA VAL A 192 8.94 -4.95 -0.78
C VAL A 192 7.58 -5.64 -0.81
N ILE A 193 6.50 -4.85 -0.96
CA ILE A 193 5.11 -5.32 -0.94
C ILE A 193 4.61 -5.59 -2.36
N GLU A 194 3.94 -6.72 -2.58
CA GLU A 194 3.21 -7.07 -3.80
C GLU A 194 1.81 -6.44 -3.80
N ARG A 195 1.11 -6.52 -2.67
CA ARG A 195 -0.18 -5.88 -2.45
C ARG A 195 -0.48 -5.72 -0.97
N LEU A 196 -1.33 -4.77 -0.67
CA LEU A 196 -1.82 -4.49 0.67
C LEU A 196 -3.31 -4.77 0.72
N GLU A 197 -3.71 -5.69 1.57
CA GLU A 197 -5.10 -6.07 1.79
C GLU A 197 -5.57 -5.53 3.14
N VAL A 198 -6.65 -4.77 3.15
CA VAL A 198 -7.27 -4.25 4.38
C VAL A 198 -8.64 -4.89 4.54
N VAL A 199 -8.74 -5.81 5.47
CA VAL A 199 -9.96 -6.54 5.80
C VAL A 199 -10.73 -5.77 6.86
N LYS A 200 -11.98 -5.44 6.57
CA LYS A 200 -12.83 -4.61 7.43
C LYS A 200 -13.91 -5.39 8.18
N SER A 201 -14.16 -6.62 7.79
CA SER A 201 -15.09 -7.52 8.48
C SER A 201 -14.41 -8.87 8.70
N LEU A 202 -14.55 -9.41 9.90
CA LEU A 202 -13.92 -10.69 10.26
C LEU A 202 -14.69 -11.86 9.63
N THR A 203 -13.95 -12.87 9.21
CA THR A 203 -14.47 -14.20 8.86
C THR A 203 -14.20 -15.18 10.00
N PRO A 204 -14.93 -16.32 10.08
CA PRO A 204 -14.80 -17.27 11.19
C PRO A 204 -13.40 -17.89 11.35
N ASN A 205 -12.58 -17.84 10.31
CA ASN A 205 -11.17 -18.32 10.33
C ASN A 205 -10.18 -17.29 10.88
N MET A 206 -10.64 -16.06 11.18
CA MET A 206 -9.80 -14.99 11.72
C MET A 206 -9.92 -14.92 13.24
N GLU A 207 -8.87 -14.46 13.92
CA GLU A 207 -8.90 -14.26 15.36
C GLU A 207 -9.85 -13.13 15.75
N GLY A 208 -10.66 -13.34 16.80
CA GLY A 208 -11.70 -12.40 17.26
C GLY A 208 -11.16 -11.11 17.90
N ASP A 209 -9.87 -10.94 18.06
CA ASP A 209 -9.27 -9.72 18.64
C ASP A 209 -9.11 -8.58 17.61
N ALA A 210 -9.39 -8.82 16.32
CA ALA A 210 -9.33 -7.81 15.25
C ALA A 210 -10.70 -7.14 15.02
N ILE A 211 -11.34 -6.63 16.04
CA ILE A 211 -12.68 -6.01 15.97
C ILE A 211 -12.71 -4.85 14.97
N GLY A 212 -11.65 -4.07 14.89
CA GLY A 212 -11.51 -2.96 13.94
C GLY A 212 -11.25 -3.43 12.52
N GLY A 213 -10.45 -4.47 12.37
CA GLY A 213 -10.04 -5.04 11.10
C GLY A 213 -8.63 -5.63 11.11
N ALA A 214 -8.21 -6.15 9.97
CA ALA A 214 -6.88 -6.70 9.77
C ALA A 214 -6.20 -6.10 8.54
N MET A 215 -4.89 -5.95 8.62
CA MET A 215 -4.04 -5.53 7.50
C MET A 215 -3.15 -6.69 7.11
N ASN A 216 -3.25 -7.17 5.88
CA ASN A 216 -2.40 -8.22 5.35
C ASN A 216 -1.41 -7.64 4.32
N LEU A 217 -0.14 -7.69 4.67
CA LEU A 217 0.95 -7.31 3.80
C LEU A 217 1.39 -8.52 2.99
N VAL A 218 1.00 -8.56 1.74
CA VAL A 218 1.44 -9.62 0.84
C VAL A 218 2.76 -9.21 0.23
N MET A 219 3.82 -9.96 0.56
CA MET A 219 5.17 -9.70 0.10
C MET A 219 5.35 -10.17 -1.34
N LYS A 220 6.26 -9.53 -2.08
CA LYS A 220 6.58 -9.89 -3.47
C LYS A 220 6.86 -11.39 -3.64
N ASP A 221 6.29 -11.97 -4.69
CA ASP A 221 6.49 -13.37 -5.10
C ASP A 221 7.46 -13.45 -6.29
N ALA A 222 7.99 -14.64 -6.54
CA ALA A 222 8.87 -14.89 -7.68
C ALA A 222 8.11 -14.66 -9.00
N PRO A 223 8.54 -13.70 -9.84
CA PRO A 223 7.89 -13.43 -11.12
C PRO A 223 8.11 -14.59 -12.10
N GLU A 224 7.22 -14.74 -13.09
CA GLU A 224 7.25 -15.84 -14.06
C GLU A 224 8.49 -15.82 -14.98
N HIS A 225 9.06 -14.65 -15.20
CA HIS A 225 10.28 -14.44 -15.95
C HIS A 225 11.34 -13.81 -15.04
N PHE A 226 12.61 -13.99 -15.37
CA PHE A 226 13.66 -13.30 -14.65
C PHE A 226 13.45 -11.79 -14.78
N THR A 227 13.32 -11.14 -13.63
CA THR A 227 13.08 -9.70 -13.51
C THR A 227 14.03 -9.12 -12.49
N ALA A 228 14.66 -8.03 -12.84
CA ALA A 228 15.43 -7.19 -11.94
C ALA A 228 14.85 -5.77 -12.00
N ALA A 229 14.48 -5.22 -10.85
CA ALA A 229 13.93 -3.87 -10.72
C ALA A 229 14.66 -3.13 -9.60
N GLY A 230 14.85 -1.83 -9.77
CA GLY A 230 15.46 -1.00 -8.75
C GLY A 230 14.94 0.43 -8.82
N ASN A 231 14.92 1.10 -7.68
CA ASN A 231 14.55 2.49 -7.55
C ASN A 231 15.55 3.24 -6.65
N ILE A 232 15.81 4.48 -7.02
CA ILE A 232 16.64 5.41 -6.25
C ILE A 232 15.86 6.71 -6.13
N GLY A 233 15.72 7.20 -4.91
CA GLY A 233 15.07 8.46 -4.63
C GLY A 233 15.90 9.32 -3.70
N THR A 234 15.83 10.63 -3.90
CA THR A 234 16.41 11.63 -3.01
C THR A 234 15.40 12.75 -2.77
N GLY A 235 15.56 13.46 -1.68
CA GLY A 235 14.70 14.58 -1.35
C GLY A 235 15.23 15.36 -0.15
N PHE A 236 14.54 16.42 0.22
CA PHE A 236 14.90 17.22 1.38
C PHE A 236 13.63 17.81 2.03
N SER A 237 13.78 18.30 3.25
CA SER A 237 12.73 19.02 3.96
C SER A 237 13.03 20.52 3.92
N GLN A 238 12.09 21.32 3.39
CA GLN A 238 12.21 22.77 3.36
C GLN A 238 12.41 23.33 4.77
N LEU A 239 11.67 22.84 5.76
CA LEU A 239 11.81 23.24 7.15
C LEU A 239 13.24 23.06 7.68
N LEU A 240 13.90 21.96 7.31
CA LEU A 240 15.26 21.67 7.74
C LEU A 240 16.31 22.43 6.91
N SER A 241 15.96 22.84 5.69
CA SER A 241 16.78 23.78 4.91
C SER A 241 16.82 25.15 5.56
N ASP A 242 15.68 25.64 6.03
CA ASP A 242 15.53 26.99 6.57
C ASP A 242 16.17 27.14 7.96
N ARG A 243 15.94 26.19 8.88
CA ARG A 243 16.45 26.25 10.26
C ARG A 243 17.66 25.38 10.56
N GLY A 244 18.04 24.48 9.63
CA GLY A 244 19.03 23.44 9.84
C GLY A 244 18.47 22.21 10.59
N TYR A 245 19.25 21.14 10.53
CA TYR A 245 19.00 19.87 11.21
C TYR A 245 19.99 19.71 12.35
N THR A 246 19.50 19.69 13.59
CA THR A 246 20.30 19.48 14.78
C THR A 246 20.30 18.02 15.18
N ASN A 247 21.47 17.50 15.51
CA ASN A 247 21.66 16.10 15.91
C ASN A 247 22.75 16.01 16.99
N PHE A 248 22.76 14.94 17.75
CA PHE A 248 23.81 14.59 18.71
C PHE A 248 24.71 13.47 18.17
N ASP A 249 25.86 13.24 18.81
CA ASP A 249 26.77 12.16 18.40
C ASP A 249 26.15 10.78 18.66
N LYS A 250 25.85 10.05 17.59
CA LYS A 250 25.26 8.71 17.68
C LYS A 250 26.17 7.65 18.31
N LYS A 251 27.47 7.92 18.41
CA LYS A 251 28.43 7.03 19.06
C LYS A 251 28.19 6.87 20.56
N VAL A 252 27.40 7.78 21.16
CA VAL A 252 27.00 7.70 22.56
C VAL A 252 25.85 6.74 22.83
N ILE A 253 25.25 6.18 21.78
CA ILE A 253 24.14 5.23 21.90
C ILE A 253 24.69 3.87 22.36
N ASN A 254 24.38 3.50 23.59
CA ASN A 254 24.71 2.19 24.15
C ASN A 254 23.51 1.25 23.99
N PHE A 255 23.70 0.14 23.27
CA PHE A 255 22.66 -0.89 23.09
C PHE A 255 22.53 -1.82 24.29
N LYS A 256 23.50 -1.78 25.21
CA LYS A 256 23.49 -2.56 26.45
C LYS A 256 23.45 -1.62 27.64
N SER A 257 22.62 -1.94 28.63
CA SER A 257 22.62 -1.21 29.89
C SER A 257 23.91 -1.50 30.70
N PRO A 258 24.28 -0.65 31.67
CA PRO A 258 25.39 -0.94 32.56
C PRO A 258 25.25 -2.30 33.29
N ALA A 259 24.04 -2.71 33.62
CA ALA A 259 23.76 -4.03 34.22
C ALA A 259 23.97 -5.18 33.24
N ASP A 260 23.64 -5.00 31.93
CA ASP A 260 23.91 -6.00 30.89
C ASP A 260 25.43 -6.21 30.65
N ILE A 261 26.22 -5.16 30.90
CA ILE A 261 27.68 -5.21 30.73
C ILE A 261 28.36 -5.78 31.95
N ASN A 262 27.93 -5.38 33.15
CA ASN A 262 28.63 -5.67 34.42
C ASN A 262 27.94 -6.74 35.27
N GLY A 263 26.77 -7.27 34.84
CA GLY A 263 25.97 -8.25 35.55
C GLY A 263 24.75 -7.67 36.25
N THR A 264 23.75 -8.52 36.51
CA THR A 264 22.42 -8.11 37.03
C THR A 264 22.45 -7.49 38.44
N GLY A 265 23.51 -7.71 39.22
CA GLY A 265 23.69 -7.07 40.52
C GLY A 265 24.42 -5.72 40.49
N TYR A 266 24.83 -5.26 39.32
CA TYR A 266 25.56 -4.01 39.20
C TYR A 266 24.65 -2.80 39.43
N GLN A 267 25.06 -1.91 40.30
CA GLN A 267 24.40 -0.62 40.54
C GLN A 267 25.05 0.43 39.69
N ALA A 268 24.32 0.94 38.69
CA ALA A 268 24.80 1.96 37.80
C ALA A 268 25.09 3.28 38.56
N THR A 269 26.19 3.91 38.20
CA THR A 269 26.62 5.22 38.73
C THR A 269 26.49 6.29 37.64
N PRO A 270 26.50 7.59 37.95
CA PRO A 270 26.50 8.64 36.94
C PRO A 270 27.67 8.54 35.94
N TYR A 271 28.79 7.92 36.32
CA TYR A 271 29.96 7.74 35.45
C TYR A 271 29.75 6.68 34.33
N ASP A 272 28.74 5.82 34.44
CA ASP A 272 28.38 4.85 33.44
C ASP A 272 27.63 5.50 32.27
N PHE A 273 27.22 6.74 32.41
CA PHE A 273 26.46 7.49 31.41
C PHE A 273 27.30 8.64 30.85
N THR A 274 27.25 8.81 29.55
CA THR A 274 27.97 9.92 28.90
C THR A 274 27.08 11.15 28.79
N TYR A 275 27.66 12.34 28.92
CA TYR A 275 26.98 13.61 28.63
C TYR A 275 27.17 14.09 27.19
N LYS A 276 27.94 13.38 26.36
CA LYS A 276 28.18 13.73 24.96
C LYS A 276 26.90 13.73 24.09
N ASN A 277 25.82 13.12 24.58
CA ASN A 277 24.51 13.21 23.94
C ASN A 277 23.87 14.62 24.01
N PHE A 278 24.44 15.52 24.81
CA PHE A 278 24.08 16.93 24.85
C PHE A 278 24.98 17.79 23.97
N ASP A 279 26.06 17.22 23.43
CA ASP A 279 26.90 17.88 22.42
C ASP A 279 26.24 17.72 21.06
N TYR A 280 25.60 18.77 20.56
CA TYR A 280 24.90 18.73 19.32
C TYR A 280 25.53 19.57 18.22
N THR A 281 25.35 19.10 17.00
CA THR A 281 25.82 19.74 15.78
C THR A 281 24.66 20.03 14.87
N THR A 282 24.67 21.15 14.19
CA THR A 282 23.67 21.53 13.21
C THR A 282 24.24 21.36 11.80
N ARG A 283 23.51 20.67 10.93
CA ARG A 283 23.83 20.52 9.51
C ARG A 283 22.79 21.28 8.68
N LYS A 284 23.24 21.92 7.63
CA LYS A 284 22.34 22.49 6.62
C LYS A 284 21.96 21.41 5.62
N LEU A 285 20.70 21.37 5.24
CA LEU A 285 20.15 20.58 4.15
C LEU A 285 20.55 19.08 4.17
N PRO A 286 20.16 18.29 5.17
CA PRO A 286 20.37 16.86 5.12
C PRO A 286 19.48 16.25 4.03
N LEU A 287 20.08 15.44 3.15
CA LEU A 287 19.37 14.78 2.05
C LEU A 287 18.76 13.46 2.50
N ASN A 288 17.51 13.26 2.14
CA ASN A 288 16.84 11.97 2.23
C ASN A 288 17.37 11.04 1.16
N THR A 289 17.49 9.76 1.47
CA THR A 289 17.92 8.72 0.54
C THR A 289 16.95 7.55 0.63
N VAL A 290 16.46 7.11 -0.52
CA VAL A 290 15.62 5.92 -0.66
C VAL A 290 16.25 5.05 -1.74
N LEU A 291 16.53 3.80 -1.41
CA LEU A 291 17.05 2.78 -2.32
C LEU A 291 16.16 1.56 -2.19
N GLY A 292 15.70 1.02 -3.29
CA GLY A 292 14.93 -0.21 -3.31
C GLY A 292 15.32 -1.07 -4.49
N GLY A 293 15.11 -2.38 -4.38
CA GLY A 293 15.35 -3.25 -5.50
C GLY A 293 14.83 -4.66 -5.25
N SER A 294 14.58 -5.37 -6.34
CA SER A 294 14.21 -6.77 -6.31
C SER A 294 14.79 -7.51 -7.50
N VAL A 295 15.21 -8.74 -7.27
CA VAL A 295 15.69 -9.66 -8.32
C VAL A 295 15.02 -11.00 -8.07
N GLY A 296 14.41 -11.58 -9.11
CA GLY A 296 13.74 -12.84 -8.97
C GLY A 296 13.34 -13.45 -10.31
N GLY A 297 12.83 -14.67 -10.26
CA GLY A 297 12.35 -15.38 -11.43
C GLY A 297 12.00 -16.83 -11.13
N ARG A 298 11.43 -17.47 -12.13
CA ARG A 298 11.17 -18.92 -12.11
C ARG A 298 12.13 -19.66 -13.01
N PHE A 299 12.69 -20.74 -12.48
CA PHE A 299 13.76 -21.52 -13.08
C PHE A 299 13.25 -22.93 -13.46
N PHE A 300 14.04 -23.62 -14.28
CA PHE A 300 13.78 -24.93 -14.90
C PHE A 300 12.67 -24.94 -15.97
N LYS A 301 12.69 -25.98 -16.86
CA LYS A 301 11.80 -26.09 -18.01
C LYS A 301 10.29 -25.96 -17.73
N LYS A 302 9.84 -26.32 -16.51
CA LYS A 302 8.43 -26.21 -16.08
C LYS A 302 8.22 -25.08 -15.07
N LYS A 303 9.16 -24.12 -14.94
CA LYS A 303 9.08 -23.00 -13.99
C LYS A 303 8.74 -23.42 -12.55
N LYS A 304 9.25 -24.59 -12.14
CA LYS A 304 8.91 -25.21 -10.85
C LYS A 304 9.55 -24.52 -9.66
N LEU A 305 10.79 -23.99 -9.80
CA LEU A 305 11.50 -23.31 -8.75
C LEU A 305 11.31 -21.79 -8.92
N GLY A 306 10.71 -21.14 -7.97
CA GLY A 306 10.64 -19.68 -7.86
C GLY A 306 11.63 -19.19 -6.81
N ALA A 307 12.34 -18.10 -7.09
CA ALA A 307 13.19 -17.42 -6.13
C ALA A 307 13.10 -15.91 -6.34
N ILE A 308 13.00 -15.15 -5.23
CA ILE A 308 13.05 -13.69 -5.23
C ILE A 308 13.80 -13.20 -4.00
N VAL A 309 14.56 -12.13 -4.19
CA VAL A 309 15.13 -11.30 -3.14
C VAL A 309 14.71 -9.87 -3.41
N ALA A 310 14.16 -9.21 -2.41
CA ALA A 310 13.83 -7.80 -2.44
C ALA A 310 14.46 -7.09 -1.24
N PHE A 311 14.93 -5.87 -1.45
CA PHE A 311 15.51 -5.05 -0.39
C PHE A 311 15.03 -3.61 -0.48
N SER A 312 15.03 -2.92 0.64
CA SER A 312 14.78 -1.49 0.74
C SER A 312 15.68 -0.87 1.81
N TYR A 313 16.21 0.28 1.51
CA TYR A 313 16.93 1.15 2.44
C TYR A 313 16.39 2.56 2.36
N GLN A 314 16.06 3.13 3.50
CA GLN A 314 15.57 4.50 3.60
C GLN A 314 16.33 5.22 4.72
N ASN A 315 16.84 6.40 4.43
CA ASN A 315 17.42 7.30 5.43
C ASN A 315 16.76 8.66 5.29
N LEU A 316 15.89 8.99 6.23
CA LEU A 316 15.00 10.13 6.15
C LEU A 316 15.26 11.10 7.28
N TYR A 317 15.35 12.38 6.94
CA TYR A 317 15.43 13.48 7.89
C TYR A 317 14.08 14.18 7.94
N ARG A 318 13.51 14.26 9.13
CA ARG A 318 12.21 14.85 9.42
C ARG A 318 12.34 15.94 10.44
N GLY A 319 11.53 16.98 10.31
CA GLY A 319 11.43 18.05 11.26
C GLY A 319 10.00 18.47 11.48
N SER A 320 9.69 18.96 12.67
CA SER A 320 8.45 19.67 12.93
C SER A 320 8.68 20.74 13.98
N ASN A 321 7.85 21.77 13.95
CA ASN A 321 7.74 22.75 14.99
C ASN A 321 6.35 22.65 15.61
N SER A 322 6.26 22.75 16.93
CA SER A 322 4.97 22.78 17.61
C SER A 322 4.99 23.81 18.73
N THR A 323 3.83 24.43 18.94
CA THR A 323 3.59 25.27 20.12
C THR A 323 2.57 24.57 20.98
N TRP A 324 2.85 24.46 22.27
CA TRP A 324 1.98 23.85 23.25
C TRP A 324 1.74 24.83 24.38
N PHE A 325 0.49 24.95 24.80
CA PHE A 325 0.09 25.75 25.93
C PHE A 325 -0.40 24.85 27.06
N GLN A 326 0.15 25.04 28.26
CA GLN A 326 -0.33 24.36 29.45
C GLN A 326 -1.36 25.24 30.14
N PRO A 327 -2.64 24.81 30.19
CA PRO A 327 -3.67 25.57 30.88
C PRO A 327 -3.39 25.60 32.39
N SER A 328 -3.68 26.71 33.03
CA SER A 328 -3.64 26.82 34.48
C SER A 328 -4.86 26.13 35.09
N ASN A 329 -4.63 25.47 36.19
CA ASN A 329 -5.73 24.90 37.02
C ASN A 329 -6.51 26.00 37.79
N GLN A 330 -5.99 27.22 37.80
CA GLN A 330 -6.61 28.37 38.48
C GLN A 330 -6.95 29.46 37.45
N PRO A 331 -8.23 29.61 37.06
CA PRO A 331 -8.60 30.69 36.15
C PRO A 331 -8.38 32.06 36.79
N LEU A 332 -8.22 33.07 35.95
CA LEU A 332 -8.19 34.46 36.38
C LEU A 332 -9.55 34.92 36.93
N LYS A 333 -9.57 36.07 37.58
CA LYS A 333 -10.81 36.72 38.06
C LYS A 333 -11.80 36.83 36.89
N GLY A 334 -13.04 36.38 37.13
CA GLY A 334 -14.07 36.32 36.09
C GLY A 334 -14.09 35.04 35.30
N ASN A 335 -13.41 33.98 35.78
CA ASN A 335 -13.34 32.66 35.15
C ASN A 335 -12.70 32.65 33.76
N THR A 336 -11.82 33.61 33.48
CA THR A 336 -11.11 33.68 32.21
C THR A 336 -10.02 32.61 32.15
N PRO A 337 -9.96 31.77 31.10
CA PRO A 337 -8.91 30.77 30.89
C PRO A 337 -7.50 31.47 30.88
N TYR A 338 -6.56 30.79 31.48
CA TYR A 338 -5.17 31.28 31.54
C TYR A 338 -4.18 30.11 31.29
N PHE A 339 -3.02 30.44 30.71
CA PHE A 339 -1.97 29.46 30.48
C PHE A 339 -0.80 29.74 31.46
N ASP A 340 -0.30 28.68 32.10
CA ASP A 340 0.86 28.74 32.97
C ASP A 340 2.17 28.75 32.19
N ASP A 341 2.24 27.89 31.16
CA ASP A 341 3.46 27.76 30.35
C ASP A 341 3.13 27.72 28.85
N MET A 342 4.07 28.18 28.05
CA MET A 342 4.11 28.07 26.60
C MET A 342 5.39 27.37 26.17
N PHE A 343 5.27 26.25 25.51
CA PHE A 343 6.38 25.48 24.99
C PHE A 343 6.48 25.65 23.47
N ILE A 344 7.60 26.12 22.96
CA ILE A 344 7.96 26.09 21.54
C ILE A 344 8.94 24.95 21.37
N ARG A 345 8.52 23.90 20.61
CA ARG A 345 9.30 22.69 20.42
C ARG A 345 9.75 22.55 18.98
N GLN A 346 11.03 22.26 18.79
CA GLN A 346 11.61 21.96 17.49
C GLN A 346 12.10 20.51 17.49
N TYR A 347 11.50 19.70 16.65
CA TYR A 347 11.86 18.29 16.50
C TYR A 347 12.79 18.11 15.32
N ASN A 348 13.83 17.32 15.49
CA ASN A 348 14.76 16.88 14.47
C ASN A 348 14.88 15.37 14.60
N THR A 349 14.41 14.65 13.60
CA THR A 349 14.35 13.19 13.63
C THR A 349 15.06 12.62 12.42
N ASN A 350 15.94 11.66 12.65
CA ASN A 350 16.51 10.82 11.60
C ASN A 350 15.92 9.42 11.74
N GLN A 351 15.31 8.96 10.67
CA GLN A 351 14.70 7.63 10.58
C GLN A 351 15.47 6.82 9.53
N THR A 352 16.04 5.69 9.96
CA THR A 352 16.72 4.76 9.06
C THR A 352 15.95 3.45 9.06
N ARG A 353 15.52 3.01 7.88
CA ARG A 353 14.79 1.75 7.68
C ARG A 353 15.57 0.82 6.79
N TYR A 354 15.57 -0.45 7.16
CA TYR A 354 16.10 -1.55 6.36
C TYR A 354 15.01 -2.59 6.21
N GLY A 355 14.82 -3.05 4.99
CA GLY A 355 13.91 -4.15 4.71
C GLY A 355 14.58 -5.13 3.76
N VAL A 356 14.60 -6.39 4.11
CA VAL A 356 15.03 -7.48 3.24
C VAL A 356 13.97 -8.56 3.27
N HIS A 357 13.52 -8.98 2.11
CA HIS A 357 12.61 -10.08 1.93
C HIS A 357 13.21 -11.07 0.94
N ASN A 358 13.18 -12.34 1.28
CA ASN A 358 13.55 -13.41 0.36
C ASN A 358 12.51 -14.54 0.43
N LYS A 359 12.22 -15.12 -0.72
CA LYS A 359 11.32 -16.25 -0.85
C LYS A 359 11.83 -17.23 -1.88
N ILE A 360 11.79 -18.49 -1.54
CA ILE A 360 12.06 -19.60 -2.44
C ILE A 360 10.86 -20.52 -2.39
N ASP A 361 10.33 -20.88 -3.53
CA ASP A 361 9.24 -21.84 -3.62
C ASP A 361 9.50 -22.92 -4.67
N TYR A 362 9.03 -24.12 -4.39
CA TYR A 362 9.09 -25.24 -5.31
C TYR A 362 7.72 -25.86 -5.50
N LYS A 363 7.24 -25.90 -6.76
CA LYS A 363 5.98 -26.52 -7.17
C LYS A 363 6.25 -27.96 -7.59
N PHE A 364 5.77 -28.93 -6.84
CA PHE A 364 5.83 -30.35 -7.22
C PHE A 364 4.85 -30.64 -8.37
N ASN A 365 3.62 -30.14 -8.19
CA ASN A 365 2.51 -30.18 -9.14
C ASN A 365 1.56 -28.98 -8.86
N ASP A 366 0.42 -28.92 -9.53
CA ASP A 366 -0.53 -27.81 -9.36
C ASP A 366 -1.22 -27.80 -8.00
N ALA A 367 -1.30 -28.97 -7.32
CA ALA A 367 -1.90 -29.10 -6.00
C ALA A 367 -0.90 -28.94 -4.83
N HIS A 368 0.40 -29.13 -5.07
CA HIS A 368 1.40 -29.16 -4.00
C HIS A 368 2.58 -28.20 -4.27
N LYS A 369 2.75 -27.28 -3.32
CA LYS A 369 3.83 -26.28 -3.33
C LYS A 369 4.45 -26.21 -1.94
N ILE A 370 5.76 -26.16 -1.85
CA ILE A 370 6.51 -25.78 -0.64
C ILE A 370 7.09 -24.39 -0.84
N SER A 371 6.98 -23.56 0.17
CA SER A 371 7.55 -22.20 0.17
C SER A 371 8.32 -21.95 1.46
N LEU A 372 9.52 -21.42 1.32
CA LEU A 372 10.31 -20.87 2.41
C LEU A 372 10.42 -19.37 2.17
N TYR A 373 10.01 -18.56 3.15
CA TYR A 373 10.26 -17.13 3.08
C TYR A 373 10.86 -16.61 4.38
N ASN A 374 11.68 -15.58 4.25
CA ASN A 374 12.30 -14.87 5.35
C ASN A 374 12.12 -13.37 5.12
N MET A 375 11.92 -12.64 6.20
CA MET A 375 11.77 -11.20 6.21
C MET A 375 12.55 -10.62 7.38
N TYR A 376 13.36 -9.62 7.10
CA TYR A 376 14.04 -8.82 8.10
C TYR A 376 13.66 -7.35 7.90
N MET A 377 13.12 -6.73 8.93
CA MET A 377 12.75 -5.32 8.94
C MET A 377 13.33 -4.67 10.19
N GLN A 378 13.94 -3.50 10.01
CA GLN A 378 14.47 -2.71 11.09
C GLN A 378 14.16 -1.24 10.87
N LEU A 379 13.66 -0.57 11.89
CA LEU A 379 13.49 0.86 11.98
C LEU A 379 14.33 1.38 13.15
N ASN A 380 15.21 2.32 12.85
CA ASN A 380 15.93 3.09 13.85
C ASN A 380 15.48 4.54 13.78
N GLU A 381 15.03 5.08 14.88
CA GLU A 381 14.64 6.48 14.99
C GLU A 381 15.53 7.17 16.04
N VAL A 382 16.21 8.24 15.62
CA VAL A 382 17.01 9.08 16.48
C VAL A 382 16.42 10.49 16.43
N GLN A 383 15.97 10.98 17.57
CA GLN A 383 15.31 12.28 17.67
C GLN A 383 16.05 13.19 18.65
N TYR A 384 16.28 14.42 18.22
CA TYR A 384 16.66 15.54 19.06
C TYR A 384 15.50 16.54 19.10
N ARG A 385 15.12 16.96 20.31
CA ARG A 385 14.09 17.98 20.53
C ARG A 385 14.66 19.12 21.32
N HIS A 386 14.62 20.30 20.73
CA HIS A 386 14.87 21.57 21.42
C HIS A 386 13.53 22.17 21.85
N THR A 387 13.44 22.57 23.11
CA THR A 387 12.23 23.17 23.67
C THR A 387 12.58 24.47 24.35
N ILE A 388 11.87 25.52 23.99
CA ILE A 388 11.86 26.79 24.71
C ILE A 388 10.58 26.77 25.54
N ASP A 389 10.74 26.80 26.84
CA ASP A 389 9.65 26.87 27.81
C ASP A 389 9.58 28.27 28.37
N THR A 390 8.46 28.96 28.17
CA THR A 390 8.20 30.30 28.69
C THR A 390 7.15 30.20 29.77
N ASN A 391 7.55 30.45 31.02
CA ASN A 391 6.61 30.46 32.13
C ASN A 391 5.80 31.76 32.11
N LEU A 392 4.53 31.66 31.79
CA LEU A 392 3.60 32.77 31.69
C LEU A 392 3.02 33.14 33.05
N SER A 393 3.02 32.23 34.02
CA SER A 393 2.49 32.46 35.36
C SER A 393 3.38 33.46 36.16
N ALA A 394 4.67 33.49 35.86
CA ALA A 394 5.60 34.46 36.47
C ALA A 394 5.26 35.91 36.10
N ASN A 395 4.63 36.14 34.96
CA ASN A 395 4.18 37.48 34.54
C ASN A 395 3.02 38.05 35.39
N ARG A 396 2.39 37.24 36.25
CA ARG A 396 1.38 37.71 37.23
C ARG A 396 1.96 38.65 38.27
N SER A 397 3.28 38.60 38.49
CA SER A 397 4.00 39.44 39.48
C SER A 397 4.49 40.78 38.94
N GLY A 398 4.24 41.06 37.64
CA GLY A 398 4.63 42.33 37.00
C GLY A 398 5.44 42.13 35.69
N PRO A 399 5.56 43.20 34.87
CA PRO A 399 6.29 43.10 33.61
C PRO A 399 7.79 42.83 33.85
N GLY A 400 8.34 41.86 33.16
CA GLY A 400 9.76 41.50 33.16
C GLY A 400 10.16 40.32 34.08
N THR A 401 9.20 39.60 34.71
CA THR A 401 9.48 38.49 35.62
C THR A 401 9.29 37.11 34.98
N GLY A 402 9.11 36.99 33.64
CA GLY A 402 8.98 35.72 32.94
C GLY A 402 10.31 34.94 32.93
N ASN A 403 10.26 33.68 33.33
CA ASN A 403 11.38 32.76 33.21
C ASN A 403 11.31 32.01 31.87
N ILE A 404 12.44 31.91 31.16
CA ILE A 404 12.61 31.15 29.96
C ILE A 404 13.57 30.00 30.25
N TYR A 405 13.12 28.76 30.02
CA TYR A 405 13.94 27.57 30.18
C TYR A 405 14.22 26.94 28.81
N LEU A 406 15.48 26.55 28.58
CA LEU A 406 15.88 25.79 27.41
C LEU A 406 16.00 24.32 27.80
N LEU A 407 15.16 23.48 27.22
CA LEU A 407 15.06 22.05 27.54
C LEU A 407 15.38 21.24 26.30
N ASP A 408 16.47 20.48 26.34
CA ASP A 408 16.88 19.62 25.26
C ASP A 408 16.64 18.14 25.59
N ARG A 409 16.18 17.38 24.62
CA ARG A 409 15.91 15.96 24.80
C ARG A 409 16.42 15.17 23.61
N SER A 410 17.22 14.16 23.87
CA SER A 410 17.61 13.11 22.92
C SER A 410 16.77 11.86 23.14
N ARG A 411 16.35 11.21 22.06
CA ARG A 411 15.62 9.93 22.08
C ARG A 411 16.12 9.02 20.99
N VAL A 412 16.29 7.73 21.32
CA VAL A 412 16.58 6.64 20.38
C VAL A 412 15.51 5.57 20.55
N GLN A 413 15.02 5.09 19.44
CA GLN A 413 14.02 4.01 19.39
C GLN A 413 14.32 3.09 18.22
#